data_ecc083d16d3c047e979d4dbf8a4b9228
#
_entry.id   ecc083d16d3c047e979d4dbf8a4b9228
#
_cell.length_a   1.000
_cell.length_b   1.000
_cell.length_c   1.000
_cell.angle_alpha   90.00
_cell.angle_beta   90.00
_cell.angle_gamma   90.00
#
_symmetry.space_group_name_H-M   'P 1'
#
loop_
_entity.id
_entity.type
_entity.pdbx_description
1 polymer ?
#
loop_
_entity_poly.entity_id
_entity_poly.type
_entity_poly.pdbx_seq_one_letter_code
_entity_poly.pdbx_strand_id
1 'polypeptide(L)'
;DICKMQFSDIRDGYLHVEQQKTGTRIAIPLALRCDKLNLTLDDVVSSCRDCVLSPWLLHHHHAKGTAKRGGMVKPATLTVAFKKTRDSVDYNWRANGTPPSFHEQRSLSERLFREQGVDTKILLGHSNQKMIDIYNDARGKEWKKLVI
;
A
#
# COMPACT_ATOMS: atom_id res chain seq x y z
N ASP A 1 -5.26 6.62 4.53
CA ASP A 1 -4.02 7.29 4.88
C ASP A 1 -3.22 7.67 3.63
N ILE A 2 -2.94 6.75 2.69
CA ILE A 2 -2.06 6.96 1.52
C ILE A 2 -2.37 8.24 0.71
N CYS A 3 -3.64 8.59 0.54
CA CYS A 3 -4.03 9.80 -0.20
C CYS A 3 -3.64 11.12 0.49
N LYS A 4 -3.34 11.06 1.80
CA LYS A 4 -2.96 12.25 2.59
C LYS A 4 -1.47 12.36 2.86
N MET A 5 -0.68 11.40 2.41
CA MET A 5 0.77 11.44 2.55
C MET A 5 1.36 12.57 1.72
N GLN A 6 2.27 13.32 2.32
CA GLN A 6 2.94 14.48 1.72
C GLN A 6 4.44 14.24 1.61
N PHE A 7 5.09 14.97 0.72
CA PHE A 7 6.56 14.98 0.66
C PHE A 7 7.20 15.52 1.95
N SER A 8 6.51 16.39 2.70
CA SER A 8 6.94 16.87 4.01
C SER A 8 6.91 15.82 5.13
N ASP A 9 6.21 14.70 4.91
CA ASP A 9 6.21 13.58 5.86
C ASP A 9 7.50 12.75 5.77
N ILE A 10 8.34 13.05 4.78
CA ILE A 10 9.64 12.39 4.59
C ILE A 10 10.71 13.23 5.26
N ARG A 11 11.35 12.66 6.27
CA ARG A 11 12.44 13.28 7.02
C ARG A 11 13.34 12.23 7.65
N ASP A 12 14.60 12.55 7.81
CA ASP A 12 15.62 11.70 8.46
C ASP A 12 15.72 10.29 7.87
N GLY A 13 15.44 10.13 6.56
CA GLY A 13 15.46 8.82 5.87
C GLY A 13 14.23 7.96 6.11
N TYR A 14 13.15 8.51 6.67
CA TYR A 14 11.91 7.80 6.97
C TYR A 14 10.68 8.53 6.39
N LEU A 15 9.67 7.74 5.98
CA LEU A 15 8.32 8.20 5.75
C LEU A 15 7.53 8.08 7.05
N HIS A 16 7.06 9.20 7.59
CA HIS A 16 6.27 9.27 8.81
C HIS A 16 4.78 9.21 8.49
N VAL A 17 4.09 8.26 9.07
CA VAL A 17 2.66 8.02 8.84
C VAL A 17 1.91 8.02 10.15
N GLU A 18 0.87 8.84 10.26
CA GLU A 18 -0.11 8.77 11.34
C GLU A 18 -1.39 8.15 10.80
N GLN A 19 -1.77 6.99 11.33
CA GLN A 19 -2.97 6.27 10.89
C GLN A 19 -4.22 6.99 11.40
N GLN A 20 -5.10 7.40 10.49
CA GLN A 20 -6.32 8.16 10.84
C GLN A 20 -7.28 7.41 11.75
N LYS A 21 -7.37 6.09 11.60
CA LYS A 21 -8.31 5.27 12.38
C LYS A 21 -7.84 5.03 13.82
N THR A 22 -6.53 4.89 14.04
CA THR A 22 -5.96 4.45 15.32
C THR A 22 -5.08 5.50 15.99
N GLY A 23 -4.67 6.55 15.26
CA GLY A 23 -3.66 7.50 15.73
C GLY A 23 -2.26 6.91 15.85
N THR A 24 -2.05 5.67 15.41
CA THR A 24 -0.74 5.02 15.50
C THR A 24 0.26 5.74 14.58
N ARG A 25 1.42 6.10 15.14
CA ARG A 25 2.51 6.76 14.43
C ARG A 25 3.58 5.74 14.06
N ILE A 26 3.92 5.70 12.80
CA ILE A 26 4.89 4.76 12.23
C ILE A 26 5.92 5.56 11.43
N ALA A 27 7.20 5.25 11.62
CA ALA A 27 8.27 5.73 10.76
C ALA A 27 8.78 4.56 9.91
N ILE A 28 8.57 4.62 8.61
CA ILE A 28 8.94 3.55 7.66
C ILE A 28 10.24 3.98 6.98
N PRO A 29 11.34 3.21 7.10
CA PRO A 29 12.59 3.58 6.47
C PRO A 29 12.45 3.60 4.95
N LEU A 30 12.97 4.62 4.30
CA LEU A 30 12.97 4.72 2.83
C LEU A 30 13.74 3.57 2.17
N ALA A 31 14.72 3.01 2.86
CA ALA A 31 15.46 1.84 2.43
C ALA A 31 14.67 0.52 2.48
N LEU A 32 13.44 0.53 3.05
CA LEU A 32 12.61 -0.68 3.06
C LEU A 32 12.35 -1.15 1.63
N ARG A 33 12.84 -2.38 1.35
CA ARG A 33 12.76 -2.98 0.02
C ARG A 33 11.67 -4.05 -0.02
N CYS A 34 10.93 -4.08 -1.10
CA CYS A 34 10.07 -5.22 -1.45
C CYS A 34 10.81 -6.07 -2.48
N ASP A 35 11.32 -7.24 -2.07
CA ASP A 35 12.14 -8.11 -2.93
C ASP A 35 11.40 -8.59 -4.17
N LYS A 36 10.11 -8.92 -4.03
CA LYS A 36 9.27 -9.36 -5.15
C LYS A 36 9.11 -8.30 -6.26
N LEU A 37 9.14 -7.03 -5.89
CA LEU A 37 9.04 -5.92 -6.83
C LEU A 37 10.41 -5.37 -7.22
N ASN A 38 11.47 -5.74 -6.50
CA ASN A 38 12.82 -5.20 -6.64
C ASN A 38 12.86 -3.66 -6.51
N LEU A 39 12.02 -3.11 -5.61
CA LEU A 39 11.87 -1.67 -5.37
C LEU A 39 12.02 -1.35 -3.90
N THR A 40 12.65 -0.24 -3.59
CA THR A 40 12.66 0.38 -2.26
C THR A 40 11.49 1.35 -2.11
N LEU A 41 11.18 1.74 -0.88
CA LEU A 41 10.21 2.82 -0.64
C LEU A 41 10.71 4.15 -1.22
N ASP A 42 12.04 4.38 -1.22
CA ASP A 42 12.64 5.58 -1.83
C ASP A 42 12.40 5.63 -3.35
N ASP A 43 12.54 4.49 -4.05
CA ASP A 43 12.24 4.39 -5.48
C ASP A 43 10.77 4.78 -5.75
N VAL A 44 9.85 4.29 -4.92
CA VAL A 44 8.41 4.60 -5.03
C VAL A 44 8.15 6.07 -4.77
N VAL A 45 8.73 6.65 -3.71
CA VAL A 45 8.59 8.07 -3.39
C VAL A 45 9.19 8.93 -4.49
N SER A 46 10.33 8.55 -5.02
CA SER A 46 10.99 9.24 -6.13
C SER A 46 10.12 9.22 -7.40
N SER A 47 9.43 8.11 -7.67
CA SER A 47 8.48 8.02 -8.79
C SER A 47 7.24 8.91 -8.63
N CYS A 48 6.92 9.33 -7.40
CA CYS A 48 5.86 10.30 -7.15
C CYS A 48 6.28 11.76 -7.45
N ARG A 49 7.58 12.02 -7.65
CA ARG A 49 8.11 13.33 -8.07
C ARG A 49 8.07 13.41 -9.59
N ASP A 50 7.13 14.14 -10.10
CA ASP A 50 6.91 14.29 -11.53
C ASP A 50 6.90 15.79 -11.96
N CYS A 51 6.36 16.09 -13.13
CA CYS A 51 6.28 17.45 -13.66
C CYS A 51 5.15 18.31 -13.05
N VAL A 52 4.45 17.80 -12.02
CA VAL A 52 3.35 18.51 -11.36
C VAL A 52 3.77 18.97 -9.98
N LEU A 53 3.74 20.27 -9.74
CA LEU A 53 4.00 20.81 -8.41
C LEU A 53 2.86 20.44 -7.46
N SER A 54 3.16 19.62 -6.44
CA SER A 54 2.21 19.14 -5.45
C SER A 54 2.88 18.88 -4.10
N PRO A 55 2.24 19.19 -2.97
CA PRO A 55 2.68 18.73 -1.66
C PRO A 55 2.39 17.23 -1.43
N TRP A 56 1.45 16.64 -2.17
CA TRP A 56 0.97 15.28 -1.97
C TRP A 56 1.79 14.26 -2.76
N LEU A 57 2.11 13.12 -2.15
CA LEU A 57 2.74 11.99 -2.86
C LEU A 57 1.83 11.51 -4.00
N LEU A 58 0.53 11.32 -3.72
CA LEU A 58 -0.45 11.00 -4.76
C LEU A 58 -1.27 12.23 -5.10
N HIS A 59 -1.19 12.69 -6.34
CA HIS A 59 -1.85 13.91 -6.81
C HIS A 59 -2.41 13.77 -8.23
N HIS A 60 -3.28 14.70 -8.59
CA HIS A 60 -3.87 14.73 -9.94
C HIS A 60 -2.93 15.36 -10.95
N HIS A 61 -2.62 14.67 -12.05
CA HIS A 61 -1.84 15.20 -13.17
C HIS A 61 -2.61 16.24 -13.98
N HIS A 62 -3.94 16.09 -14.07
CA HIS A 62 -4.80 16.98 -14.85
C HIS A 62 -5.98 17.46 -14.02
N ALA A 63 -6.45 18.66 -14.29
CA ALA A 63 -7.72 19.13 -13.76
C ALA A 63 -8.88 18.38 -14.45
N LYS A 64 -9.85 17.88 -13.67
CA LYS A 64 -11.05 17.23 -14.18
C LYS A 64 -12.21 17.41 -13.21
N GLY A 65 -13.28 18.08 -13.64
CA GLY A 65 -14.40 18.42 -12.77
C GLY A 65 -13.94 19.29 -11.60
N THR A 66 -14.14 18.82 -10.37
CA THR A 66 -13.70 19.52 -9.15
C THR A 66 -12.25 19.26 -8.76
N ALA A 67 -11.58 18.30 -9.41
CA ALA A 67 -10.18 17.98 -9.14
C ALA A 67 -9.25 19.00 -9.80
N LYS A 68 -8.34 19.58 -9.02
CA LYS A 68 -7.31 20.50 -9.49
C LYS A 68 -6.02 19.74 -9.81
N ARG A 69 -5.26 20.20 -10.82
CA ARG A 69 -3.90 19.70 -11.05
C ARG A 69 -3.05 19.92 -9.79
N GLY A 70 -2.29 18.89 -9.38
CA GLY A 70 -1.53 18.90 -8.14
C GLY A 70 -2.37 18.70 -6.86
N GLY A 71 -3.70 18.63 -6.99
CA GLY A 71 -4.58 18.38 -5.85
C GLY A 71 -4.53 16.92 -5.36
N MET A 72 -4.86 16.73 -4.09
CA MET A 72 -4.92 15.42 -3.45
C MET A 72 -5.90 14.46 -4.14
N VAL A 73 -5.46 13.22 -4.38
CA VAL A 73 -6.33 12.15 -4.89
C VAL A 73 -7.27 11.66 -3.78
N LYS A 74 -8.56 11.55 -4.09
CA LYS A 74 -9.55 11.00 -3.14
C LYS A 74 -9.50 9.46 -3.12
N PRO A 75 -9.80 8.82 -1.97
CA PRO A 75 -9.81 7.34 -1.87
C PRO A 75 -10.68 6.65 -2.92
N ALA A 76 -11.85 7.22 -3.24
CA ALA A 76 -12.71 6.69 -4.30
C ALA A 76 -12.04 6.68 -5.67
N THR A 77 -11.30 7.76 -6.01
CA THR A 77 -10.54 7.85 -7.27
C THR A 77 -9.44 6.78 -7.33
N LEU A 78 -8.73 6.57 -6.22
CA LEU A 78 -7.69 5.55 -6.12
C LEU A 78 -8.27 4.14 -6.32
N THR A 79 -9.41 3.84 -5.70
CA THR A 79 -10.10 2.56 -5.85
C THR A 79 -10.53 2.32 -7.31
N VAL A 80 -11.06 3.35 -7.99
CA VAL A 80 -11.44 3.27 -9.40
C VAL A 80 -10.22 3.07 -10.29
N ALA A 81 -9.12 3.80 -10.04
CA ALA A 81 -7.86 3.65 -10.77
C ALA A 81 -7.30 2.23 -10.63
N PHE A 82 -7.25 1.71 -9.39
CA PHE A 82 -6.82 0.33 -9.13
C PHE A 82 -7.66 -0.69 -9.90
N LYS A 83 -9.00 -0.56 -9.82
CA LYS A 83 -9.91 -1.45 -10.55
C LYS A 83 -9.61 -1.43 -12.06
N LYS A 84 -9.48 -0.24 -12.64
CA LYS A 84 -9.17 -0.09 -14.07
C LYS A 84 -7.85 -0.76 -14.45
N THR A 85 -6.79 -0.53 -13.68
CA THR A 85 -5.48 -1.14 -13.91
C THR A 85 -5.52 -2.66 -13.74
N ARG A 86 -6.18 -3.15 -12.67
CA ARG A 86 -6.38 -4.58 -12.47
C ARG A 86 -7.09 -5.24 -13.64
N ASP A 87 -8.17 -4.61 -14.13
CA ASP A 87 -9.01 -5.17 -15.19
C ASP A 87 -8.33 -5.05 -16.58
N SER A 88 -7.26 -4.25 -16.72
CA SER A 88 -6.45 -4.18 -17.95
C SER A 88 -5.36 -5.26 -18.04
N VAL A 89 -5.11 -5.99 -16.96
CA VAL A 89 -4.18 -7.13 -16.97
C VAL A 89 -4.87 -8.32 -17.66
N ASP A 90 -4.15 -9.00 -18.56
CA ASP A 90 -4.63 -10.22 -19.22
C ASP A 90 -4.67 -11.40 -18.24
N TYR A 91 -5.66 -11.39 -17.37
CA TYR A 91 -5.89 -12.43 -16.39
C TYR A 91 -7.39 -12.62 -16.13
N ASN A 92 -7.86 -13.87 -16.24
CA ASN A 92 -9.26 -14.18 -16.00
C ASN A 92 -9.58 -14.25 -14.51
N TRP A 93 -9.77 -13.09 -13.89
CA TRP A 93 -10.09 -12.97 -12.48
C TRP A 93 -11.33 -13.77 -12.07
N ARG A 94 -12.37 -13.78 -12.91
CA ARG A 94 -13.65 -14.45 -12.59
C ARG A 94 -13.55 -15.96 -12.56
N ALA A 95 -12.74 -16.55 -13.42
CA ALA A 95 -12.50 -17.98 -13.43
C ALA A 95 -11.70 -18.44 -12.19
N ASN A 96 -10.91 -17.53 -11.58
CA ASN A 96 -10.04 -17.83 -10.46
C ASN A 96 -10.56 -17.26 -9.11
N GLY A 97 -11.81 -16.80 -9.06
CA GLY A 97 -12.48 -16.30 -7.87
C GLY A 97 -12.92 -14.84 -7.97
N THR A 98 -13.08 -14.18 -6.83
CA THR A 98 -13.44 -12.76 -6.78
C THR A 98 -12.22 -11.89 -7.09
N PRO A 99 -12.33 -10.94 -8.04
CA PRO A 99 -11.23 -10.02 -8.34
C PRO A 99 -10.80 -9.24 -7.10
N PRO A 100 -9.48 -9.09 -6.86
CA PRO A 100 -8.99 -8.39 -5.68
C PRO A 100 -9.40 -6.92 -5.69
N SER A 101 -9.74 -6.40 -4.52
CA SER A 101 -9.97 -4.97 -4.28
C SER A 101 -8.67 -4.26 -3.89
N PHE A 102 -8.66 -2.92 -3.92
CA PHE A 102 -7.50 -2.14 -3.45
C PHE A 102 -7.14 -2.44 -1.99
N HIS A 103 -8.13 -2.77 -1.15
CA HIS A 103 -7.89 -3.07 0.26
C HIS A 103 -7.03 -4.33 0.46
N GLU A 104 -7.10 -5.29 -0.44
CA GLU A 104 -6.33 -6.55 -0.37
C GLU A 104 -4.84 -6.36 -0.60
N GLN A 105 -4.41 -5.17 -1.11
CA GLN A 105 -3.00 -4.79 -1.14
C GLN A 105 -2.37 -4.81 0.27
N ARG A 106 -3.18 -4.55 1.31
CA ARG A 106 -2.71 -4.61 2.70
C ARG A 106 -2.34 -6.04 3.12
N SER A 107 -3.18 -7.03 2.77
CA SER A 107 -2.89 -8.45 3.06
C SER A 107 -1.72 -8.97 2.23
N LEU A 108 -1.62 -8.54 0.97
CA LEU A 108 -0.50 -8.88 0.10
C LEU A 108 0.81 -8.32 0.67
N SER A 109 0.81 -7.05 1.04
CA SER A 109 1.97 -6.39 1.64
C SER A 109 2.41 -7.10 2.93
N GLU A 110 1.46 -7.46 3.81
CA GLU A 110 1.74 -8.21 5.03
C GLU A 110 2.49 -9.51 4.72
N ARG A 111 2.00 -10.32 3.79
CA ARG A 111 2.63 -11.60 3.43
C ARG A 111 4.03 -11.42 2.86
N LEU A 112 4.18 -10.49 1.89
CA LEU A 112 5.46 -10.27 1.23
C LEU A 112 6.54 -9.79 2.20
N PHE A 113 6.22 -8.86 3.09
CA PHE A 113 7.18 -8.35 4.06
C PHE A 113 7.45 -9.32 5.20
N ARG A 114 6.45 -10.11 5.61
CA ARG A 114 6.65 -11.19 6.57
C ARG A 114 7.60 -12.27 6.02
N GLU A 115 7.46 -12.66 4.76
CA GLU A 115 8.37 -13.60 4.09
C GLU A 115 9.82 -13.10 4.07
N GLN A 116 10.00 -11.77 4.07
CA GLN A 116 11.32 -11.12 4.16
C GLN A 116 11.81 -10.96 5.62
N GLY A 117 11.06 -11.41 6.62
CA GLY A 117 11.42 -11.26 8.05
C GLY A 117 11.17 -9.87 8.63
N VAL A 118 10.44 -9.00 7.93
CA VAL A 118 10.07 -7.67 8.44
C VAL A 118 8.99 -7.79 9.50
N ASP A 119 9.10 -7.02 10.59
CA ASP A 119 8.03 -6.91 11.58
C ASP A 119 6.81 -6.22 10.99
N THR A 120 5.89 -7.02 10.47
CA THR A 120 4.66 -6.54 9.85
C THR A 120 3.66 -5.97 10.86
N LYS A 121 3.80 -6.28 12.15
CA LYS A 121 3.01 -5.67 13.20
C LYS A 121 3.31 -4.18 13.30
N ILE A 122 4.58 -3.82 13.34
CA ILE A 122 5.01 -2.42 13.33
C ILE A 122 4.66 -1.78 11.99
N LEU A 123 5.01 -2.43 10.87
CA LEU A 123 4.77 -1.90 9.51
C LEU A 123 3.29 -1.55 9.27
N LEU A 124 2.37 -2.36 9.75
CA LEU A 124 0.93 -2.16 9.57
C LEU A 124 0.28 -1.37 10.71
N GLY A 125 1.03 -1.02 11.75
CA GLY A 125 0.54 -0.28 12.91
C GLY A 125 -0.52 -1.03 13.70
N HIS A 126 -0.40 -2.35 13.81
CA HIS A 126 -1.32 -3.16 14.60
C HIS A 126 -0.88 -3.24 16.06
N SER A 127 -1.75 -2.83 16.97
CA SER A 127 -1.54 -2.96 18.42
C SER A 127 -1.81 -4.38 18.94
N ASN A 128 -2.54 -5.22 18.20
CA ASN A 128 -2.96 -6.54 18.63
C ASN A 128 -2.57 -7.63 17.61
N GLN A 129 -1.98 -8.73 18.10
CA GLN A 129 -1.61 -9.90 17.29
C GLN A 129 -2.80 -10.51 16.54
N LYS A 130 -3.98 -10.54 17.16
CA LYS A 130 -5.21 -11.09 16.53
C LYS A 130 -5.57 -10.39 15.21
N MET A 131 -5.22 -9.12 15.05
CA MET A 131 -5.45 -8.40 13.79
C MET A 131 -4.52 -8.88 12.68
N ILE A 132 -3.32 -9.33 13.02
CA ILE A 132 -2.37 -9.92 12.05
C ILE A 132 -2.85 -11.31 11.64
N ASP A 133 -3.36 -12.09 12.58
CA ASP A 133 -3.84 -13.44 12.33
C ASP A 133 -4.98 -13.45 11.32
N ILE A 134 -5.83 -12.42 11.29
CA ILE A 134 -6.86 -12.24 10.26
C ILE A 134 -6.25 -12.04 8.85
N TYR A 135 -5.12 -11.33 8.76
CA TYR A 135 -4.40 -11.15 7.48
C TYR A 135 -3.55 -12.38 7.13
N ASN A 136 -3.12 -13.13 8.14
CA ASN A 136 -2.42 -14.40 7.98
C ASN A 136 -3.35 -15.54 7.56
N ASP A 137 -4.66 -15.34 7.65
CA ASP A 137 -5.63 -16.33 7.18
C ASP A 137 -5.48 -16.47 5.65
N ALA A 138 -4.79 -17.53 5.26
CA ALA A 138 -4.60 -17.94 3.87
C ALA A 138 -5.92 -18.41 3.22
N ARG A 139 -7.06 -18.03 3.79
CA ARG A 139 -8.42 -18.39 3.33
C ARG A 139 -8.59 -19.89 3.12
N GLY A 140 -7.92 -20.70 3.97
CA GLY A 140 -7.99 -22.17 3.93
C GLY A 140 -7.34 -22.81 2.70
N LYS A 141 -6.56 -22.06 1.91
CA LYS A 141 -5.93 -22.56 0.69
C LYS A 141 -4.49 -23.04 0.86
N GLU A 142 -3.85 -22.73 1.99
CA GLU A 142 -2.49 -23.18 2.26
C GLU A 142 -2.48 -24.50 3.03
N TRP A 143 -1.69 -25.45 2.52
CA TRP A 143 -1.47 -26.73 3.20
C TRP A 143 -0.57 -26.53 4.41
N LYS A 144 -1.05 -26.86 5.60
CA LYS A 144 -0.20 -26.93 6.80
C LYS A 144 0.68 -28.16 6.68
N LYS A 145 1.97 -27.97 6.48
CA LYS A 145 2.93 -29.08 6.46
C LYS A 145 3.17 -29.56 7.89
N LEU A 146 2.89 -30.84 8.15
CA LEU A 146 3.34 -31.49 9.36
C LEU A 146 4.84 -31.73 9.24
N VAL A 147 5.61 -31.17 10.16
CA VAL A 147 7.05 -31.47 10.30
C VAL A 147 7.15 -32.63 11.27
N ILE A 148 7.72 -33.76 10.80
CA ILE A 148 8.00 -34.97 11.59
C ILE A 148 9.44 -34.87 12.08
#